data_c3ad6c269596e25c28aceaca06e23492
#
_entry.id   c3ad6c269596e25c28aceaca06e23492
#
_cell.length_a   1.000
_cell.length_b   1.000
_cell.length_c   1.000
_cell.angle_alpha   90.00
_cell.angle_beta   90.00
_cell.angle_gamma   90.00
#
_symmetry.space_group_name_H-M   'P 1'
#
loop_
_entity.id
_entity.type
_entity.pdbx_description
1 polymer ?
#
loop_
_entity_poly.entity_id
_entity_poly.type
_entity_poly.pdbx_seq_one_letter_code
_entity_poly.pdbx_strand_id
1 'polypeptide(L)'
;MKMQRIRSLSALAVLSLILSLMMLAACSIPDGQPQSNSEPVAPSQVSNFDTLYTQNCAGCHGAEGRGGASIALANPVYLAMIDENTMRTIVANGVHGTSMPAFVQSAGGMLTQQQIEVITSGIFSRWGRKQVLDGANPPAYAAKAAGNVDRGQLVFGTFCASCHGSEGAGTPKGSAITNDSFLALVSNQGLRTLVITGRPELDAPDWRGNVP
;
A
#
# COMPACT_ATOMS: atom_id res chain seq x y z
N MET A 1 -83.93 -1.38 4.60
CA MET A 1 -82.78 -1.73 5.50
C MET A 1 -81.85 -2.85 5.01
N LYS A 2 -82.24 -3.80 4.17
CA LYS A 2 -81.36 -4.90 3.68
C LYS A 2 -80.31 -4.44 2.66
N MET A 3 -80.57 -3.48 1.79
CA MET A 3 -79.65 -3.02 0.72
C MET A 3 -78.46 -2.20 1.24
N GLN A 4 -78.58 -1.52 2.37
CA GLN A 4 -77.48 -0.72 2.99
C GLN A 4 -76.42 -1.61 3.64
N ARG A 5 -76.84 -2.75 4.23
CA ARG A 5 -75.90 -3.74 4.83
C ARG A 5 -75.04 -4.48 3.80
N ILE A 6 -75.54 -4.73 2.60
CA ILE A 6 -74.80 -5.41 1.56
C ILE A 6 -73.67 -4.47 1.01
N ARG A 7 -73.94 -3.17 0.87
CA ARG A 7 -72.91 -2.20 0.41
C ARG A 7 -71.81 -2.00 1.42
N SER A 8 -72.10 -2.04 2.73
CA SER A 8 -71.06 -1.89 3.76
C SER A 8 -70.15 -3.12 3.89
N LEU A 9 -70.71 -4.33 3.68
CA LEU A 9 -69.91 -5.57 3.67
C LEU A 9 -68.97 -5.68 2.45
N SER A 10 -69.43 -5.20 1.30
CA SER A 10 -68.56 -5.15 0.10
C SER A 10 -67.44 -4.13 0.23
N ALA A 11 -67.68 -2.96 0.87
CA ALA A 11 -66.66 -1.95 1.13
C ALA A 11 -65.60 -2.44 2.11
N LEU A 12 -65.98 -3.15 3.16
CA LEU A 12 -65.06 -3.75 4.12
C LEU A 12 -64.19 -4.86 3.52
N ALA A 13 -64.78 -5.69 2.65
CA ALA A 13 -64.05 -6.75 1.93
C ALA A 13 -63.00 -6.16 0.96
N VAL A 14 -63.35 -5.09 0.24
CA VAL A 14 -62.44 -4.39 -0.68
C VAL A 14 -61.31 -3.71 0.11
N LEU A 15 -61.60 -3.06 1.22
CA LEU A 15 -60.63 -2.42 2.07
C LEU A 15 -59.64 -3.45 2.66
N SER A 16 -60.14 -4.60 3.10
CA SER A 16 -59.32 -5.70 3.62
C SER A 16 -58.41 -6.29 2.54
N LEU A 17 -58.89 -6.40 1.31
CA LEU A 17 -58.09 -6.88 0.17
C LEU A 17 -56.98 -5.91 -0.21
N ILE A 18 -57.26 -4.62 -0.23
CA ILE A 18 -56.25 -3.54 -0.47
C ILE A 18 -55.22 -3.52 0.64
N LEU A 19 -55.62 -3.66 1.90
CA LEU A 19 -54.67 -3.67 3.02
C LEU A 19 -53.78 -4.92 2.98
N SER A 20 -54.31 -6.08 2.58
CA SER A 20 -53.50 -7.28 2.37
C SER A 20 -52.53 -7.17 1.20
N LEU A 21 -52.93 -6.51 0.11
CA LEU A 21 -52.05 -6.25 -1.02
C LEU A 21 -50.91 -5.27 -0.67
N MET A 22 -51.19 -4.24 0.17
CA MET A 22 -50.17 -3.31 0.65
C MET A 22 -49.16 -3.98 1.60
N MET A 23 -49.59 -4.93 2.42
CA MET A 23 -48.68 -5.71 3.26
C MET A 23 -47.72 -6.61 2.48
N LEU A 24 -48.16 -7.12 1.31
CA LEU A 24 -47.30 -7.91 0.44
C LEU A 24 -46.25 -7.10 -0.34
N ALA A 25 -46.48 -5.79 -0.53
CA ALA A 25 -45.53 -4.87 -1.17
C ALA A 25 -44.46 -4.32 -0.22
N ALA A 26 -44.61 -4.53 1.09
CA ALA A 26 -43.69 -4.01 2.11
C ALA A 26 -42.46 -4.92 2.35
N CYS A 27 -42.36 -6.07 1.65
CA CYS A 27 -41.15 -6.91 1.68
C CYS A 27 -40.15 -6.52 0.58
N SER A 28 -39.88 -5.23 0.41
CA SER A 28 -38.68 -4.81 -0.35
C SER A 28 -37.45 -5.05 0.51
N ILE A 29 -36.41 -5.66 -0.10
CA ILE A 29 -35.13 -5.85 0.53
C ILE A 29 -34.60 -4.47 0.95
N PRO A 30 -34.24 -4.25 2.22
CA PRO A 30 -33.69 -2.97 2.66
C PRO A 30 -32.48 -2.58 1.84
N ASP A 31 -32.35 -1.28 1.50
CA ASP A 31 -31.15 -0.75 0.84
C ASP A 31 -29.91 -1.10 1.68
N GLY A 32 -28.91 -1.73 1.05
CA GLY A 32 -27.68 -2.14 1.72
C GLY A 32 -27.57 -3.66 2.00
N GLN A 33 -28.62 -4.46 1.76
CA GLN A 33 -28.43 -5.91 1.73
C GLN A 33 -27.76 -6.35 0.42
N PRO A 34 -26.76 -7.24 0.47
CA PRO A 34 -26.19 -7.83 -0.74
C PRO A 34 -27.27 -8.53 -1.55
N GLN A 35 -27.40 -8.20 -2.83
CA GLN A 35 -28.32 -8.93 -3.70
C GLN A 35 -27.85 -10.38 -3.79
N SER A 36 -28.78 -11.33 -3.82
CA SER A 36 -28.52 -12.78 -3.85
C SER A 36 -27.67 -13.28 -5.04
N ASN A 37 -27.35 -12.37 -5.99
CA ASN A 37 -26.54 -12.69 -7.18
C ASN A 37 -25.07 -12.25 -7.03
N SER A 38 -24.69 -11.60 -5.94
CA SER A 38 -23.29 -11.28 -5.62
C SER A 38 -22.85 -12.15 -4.46
N GLU A 39 -22.40 -13.35 -4.78
CA GLU A 39 -21.73 -14.19 -3.78
C GLU A 39 -20.47 -13.42 -3.28
N PRO A 40 -20.33 -13.23 -1.97
CA PRO A 40 -19.17 -12.49 -1.46
C PRO A 40 -17.89 -13.24 -1.84
N VAL A 41 -16.99 -12.57 -2.55
CA VAL A 41 -15.68 -13.13 -2.89
C VAL A 41 -14.91 -13.35 -1.60
N ALA A 42 -14.49 -14.57 -1.32
CA ALA A 42 -13.66 -14.85 -0.16
C ALA A 42 -12.37 -14.02 -0.21
N PRO A 43 -11.89 -13.49 0.92
CA PRO A 43 -10.67 -12.66 0.93
C PRO A 43 -9.47 -13.30 0.24
N SER A 44 -9.31 -14.62 0.36
CA SER A 44 -8.25 -15.39 -0.31
C SER A 44 -8.38 -15.50 -1.84
N GLN A 45 -9.56 -15.20 -2.38
CA GLN A 45 -9.84 -15.25 -3.81
C GLN A 45 -9.70 -13.88 -4.51
N VAL A 46 -9.49 -12.81 -3.73
CA VAL A 46 -9.22 -11.48 -4.31
C VAL A 46 -7.89 -11.53 -5.06
N SER A 47 -7.93 -11.27 -6.37
CA SER A 47 -6.76 -11.28 -7.28
C SER A 47 -6.56 -9.97 -8.03
N ASN A 48 -7.32 -8.93 -7.67
CA ASN A 48 -7.18 -7.61 -8.25
C ASN A 48 -6.04 -6.84 -7.58
N PHE A 49 -5.06 -6.38 -8.35
CA PHE A 49 -3.89 -5.64 -7.84
C PHE A 49 -4.27 -4.38 -7.06
N ASP A 50 -5.19 -3.56 -7.59
CA ASP A 50 -5.55 -2.28 -6.96
C ASP A 50 -6.20 -2.52 -5.60
N THR A 51 -7.07 -3.52 -5.50
CA THR A 51 -7.69 -3.91 -4.24
C THR A 51 -6.66 -4.39 -3.23
N LEU A 52 -5.80 -5.34 -3.63
CA LEU A 52 -4.77 -5.90 -2.75
C LEU A 52 -3.76 -4.84 -2.31
N TYR A 53 -3.30 -4.00 -3.23
CA TYR A 53 -2.36 -2.93 -2.93
C TYR A 53 -2.96 -1.88 -1.98
N THR A 54 -4.16 -1.42 -2.28
CA THR A 54 -4.85 -0.39 -1.47
C THR A 54 -5.09 -0.86 -0.05
N GLN A 55 -5.50 -2.11 0.12
CA GLN A 55 -5.84 -2.65 1.43
C GLN A 55 -4.63 -3.01 2.29
N ASN A 56 -3.49 -3.37 1.67
CA ASN A 56 -2.36 -3.92 2.40
C ASN A 56 -1.08 -3.07 2.35
N CYS A 57 -0.88 -2.24 1.34
CA CYS A 57 0.38 -1.56 1.07
C CYS A 57 0.26 -0.03 1.11
N ALA A 58 -0.84 0.52 0.60
CA ALA A 58 -1.02 1.96 0.38
C ALA A 58 -0.89 2.81 1.66
N GLY A 59 -1.28 2.28 2.81
CA GLY A 59 -1.19 2.99 4.10
C GLY A 59 0.22 3.43 4.47
N CYS A 60 1.23 2.62 4.12
CA CYS A 60 2.63 2.91 4.40
C CYS A 60 3.39 3.43 3.18
N HIS A 61 3.08 2.92 1.98
CA HIS A 61 3.81 3.23 0.74
C HIS A 61 3.15 4.30 -0.12
N GLY A 62 1.95 4.79 0.27
CA GLY A 62 1.15 5.73 -0.49
C GLY A 62 0.28 5.07 -1.55
N ALA A 63 -0.86 5.69 -1.89
CA ALA A 63 -1.85 5.13 -2.80
C ALA A 63 -1.29 4.87 -4.21
N GLU A 64 -0.40 5.76 -4.68
CA GLU A 64 0.27 5.65 -5.98
C GLU A 64 1.72 5.13 -5.83
N GLY A 65 2.01 4.35 -4.78
CA GLY A 65 3.35 3.83 -4.51
C GLY A 65 4.35 4.89 -4.06
N ARG A 66 3.91 6.10 -3.70
CA ARG A 66 4.76 7.23 -3.26
C ARG A 66 4.01 8.12 -2.28
N GLY A 67 4.74 8.99 -1.60
CA GLY A 67 4.16 9.93 -0.64
C GLY A 67 3.77 9.32 0.70
N GLY A 68 4.08 8.06 0.94
CA GLY A 68 3.93 7.41 2.23
C GLY A 68 5.17 7.55 3.12
N ALA A 69 5.09 7.06 4.34
CA ALA A 69 6.19 7.08 5.31
C ALA A 69 7.34 6.11 4.96
N SER A 70 7.03 5.06 4.17
CA SER A 70 7.96 4.02 3.77
C SER A 70 8.60 4.30 2.40
N ILE A 71 9.49 3.40 1.96
CA ILE A 71 10.13 3.45 0.63
C ILE A 71 9.07 3.60 -0.46
N ALA A 72 9.29 4.54 -1.39
CA ALA A 72 8.42 4.72 -2.54
C ALA A 72 8.54 3.52 -3.50
N LEU A 73 7.50 2.68 -3.54
CA LEU A 73 7.44 1.50 -4.42
C LEU A 73 7.34 1.90 -5.90
N ALA A 74 6.83 3.10 -6.19
CA ALA A 74 6.79 3.64 -7.56
C ALA A 74 8.09 4.35 -7.97
N ASN A 75 9.17 4.29 -7.16
CA ASN A 75 10.47 4.82 -7.56
C ASN A 75 11.09 3.92 -8.64
N PRO A 76 11.28 4.42 -9.88
CA PRO A 76 11.75 3.60 -10.98
C PRO A 76 13.19 3.11 -10.79
N VAL A 77 14.03 3.87 -10.07
CA VAL A 77 15.40 3.46 -9.74
C VAL A 77 15.37 2.29 -8.77
N TYR A 78 14.50 2.32 -7.76
CA TYR A 78 14.31 1.21 -6.84
C TYR A 78 13.92 -0.08 -7.59
N LEU A 79 12.89 0.01 -8.45
CA LEU A 79 12.38 -1.13 -9.20
C LEU A 79 13.34 -1.65 -10.28
N ALA A 80 14.28 -0.81 -10.75
CA ALA A 80 15.31 -1.26 -11.67
C ALA A 80 16.49 -1.95 -10.95
N MET A 81 16.65 -1.73 -9.64
CA MET A 81 17.74 -2.30 -8.83
C MET A 81 17.35 -3.57 -8.09
N ILE A 82 16.11 -3.70 -7.65
CA ILE A 82 15.60 -4.88 -6.97
C ILE A 82 14.98 -5.83 -7.98
N ASP A 83 15.24 -7.13 -7.84
CA ASP A 83 14.53 -8.13 -8.64
C ASP A 83 13.19 -8.50 -7.99
N GLU A 84 12.26 -8.99 -8.81
CA GLU A 84 10.91 -9.33 -8.38
C GLU A 84 10.88 -10.43 -7.33
N ASN A 85 11.79 -11.40 -7.39
CA ASN A 85 11.86 -12.48 -6.43
C ASN A 85 12.31 -11.99 -5.03
N THR A 86 13.29 -11.08 -4.99
CA THR A 86 13.71 -10.40 -3.77
C THR A 86 12.55 -9.59 -3.18
N MET A 87 11.81 -8.84 -3.99
CA MET A 87 10.63 -8.10 -3.52
C MET A 87 9.56 -9.06 -2.98
N ARG A 88 9.27 -10.16 -3.67
CA ARG A 88 8.33 -11.19 -3.22
C ARG A 88 8.72 -11.74 -1.85
N THR A 89 10.01 -12.03 -1.66
CA THR A 89 10.53 -12.51 -0.37
C THR A 89 10.36 -11.48 0.75
N ILE A 90 10.61 -10.19 0.45
CA ILE A 90 10.42 -9.09 1.41
C ILE A 90 8.95 -8.94 1.78
N VAL A 91 8.04 -8.96 0.81
CA VAL A 91 6.60 -8.84 1.07
C VAL A 91 6.10 -10.06 1.85
N ALA A 92 6.53 -11.26 1.49
CA ALA A 92 6.10 -12.46 2.18
C ALA A 92 6.52 -12.46 3.66
N ASN A 93 7.79 -12.20 3.94
CA ASN A 93 8.37 -12.39 5.27
C ASN A 93 8.49 -11.11 6.09
N GLY A 94 8.19 -9.95 5.51
CA GLY A 94 8.42 -8.66 6.13
C GLY A 94 9.90 -8.32 6.26
N VAL A 95 10.20 -7.28 7.03
CA VAL A 95 11.57 -6.87 7.36
C VAL A 95 11.69 -6.82 8.87
N HIS A 96 12.40 -7.80 9.42
CA HIS A 96 12.56 -7.94 10.87
C HIS A 96 13.15 -6.67 11.51
N GLY A 97 12.60 -6.27 12.65
CA GLY A 97 13.04 -5.07 13.37
C GLY A 97 12.59 -3.75 12.73
N THR A 98 11.62 -3.79 11.82
CA THR A 98 11.02 -2.60 11.21
C THR A 98 9.50 -2.64 11.29
N SER A 99 8.84 -1.59 10.78
CA SER A 99 7.38 -1.52 10.67
C SER A 99 6.79 -2.36 9.52
N MET A 100 7.59 -3.01 8.68
CA MET A 100 7.13 -3.84 7.58
C MET A 100 6.82 -5.26 8.07
N PRO A 101 5.54 -5.65 8.27
CA PRO A 101 5.19 -6.98 8.76
C PRO A 101 5.32 -8.05 7.67
N ALA A 102 5.30 -9.31 8.06
CA ALA A 102 5.12 -10.43 7.15
C ALA A 102 3.66 -10.46 6.65
N PHE A 103 3.46 -10.64 5.34
CA PHE A 103 2.13 -10.70 4.75
C PHE A 103 1.68 -12.13 4.41
N VAL A 104 2.60 -13.09 4.24
CA VAL A 104 2.23 -14.46 3.88
C VAL A 104 1.59 -15.20 5.06
N GLN A 105 0.55 -15.98 4.79
CA GLN A 105 -0.17 -16.75 5.82
C GLN A 105 0.74 -17.68 6.63
N SER A 106 1.72 -18.30 5.98
CA SER A 106 2.67 -19.18 6.66
C SER A 106 3.60 -18.47 7.67
N ALA A 107 3.72 -17.15 7.57
CA ALA A 107 4.47 -16.30 8.51
C ALA A 107 3.55 -15.46 9.41
N GLY A 108 2.27 -15.82 9.51
CA GLY A 108 1.28 -15.13 10.34
C GLY A 108 0.59 -13.93 9.67
N GLY A 109 0.84 -13.67 8.40
CA GLY A 109 0.16 -12.65 7.62
C GLY A 109 -1.22 -13.09 7.12
N MET A 110 -1.87 -12.23 6.33
CA MET A 110 -3.23 -12.47 5.84
C MET A 110 -3.29 -12.89 4.37
N LEU A 111 -2.19 -12.74 3.61
CA LEU A 111 -2.19 -12.96 2.17
C LEU A 111 -1.75 -14.38 1.80
N THR A 112 -2.38 -14.92 0.77
CA THR A 112 -1.91 -16.13 0.12
C THR A 112 -0.64 -15.85 -0.68
N GLN A 113 0.13 -16.88 -0.99
CA GLN A 113 1.30 -16.76 -1.86
C GLN A 113 0.94 -16.15 -3.23
N GLN A 114 -0.20 -16.55 -3.80
CA GLN A 114 -0.69 -16.03 -5.06
C GLN A 114 -1.00 -14.52 -4.98
N GLN A 115 -1.57 -14.04 -3.89
CA GLN A 115 -1.85 -12.62 -3.70
C GLN A 115 -0.56 -11.80 -3.59
N ILE A 116 0.47 -12.33 -2.95
CA ILE A 116 1.81 -11.72 -2.91
C ILE A 116 2.39 -11.63 -4.32
N GLU A 117 2.24 -12.65 -5.15
CA GLU A 117 2.65 -12.63 -6.56
C GLU A 117 1.91 -11.57 -7.36
N VAL A 118 0.59 -11.46 -7.18
CA VAL A 118 -0.20 -10.39 -7.83
C VAL A 118 0.27 -9.01 -7.42
N ILE A 119 0.54 -8.78 -6.13
CA ILE A 119 1.04 -7.49 -5.63
C ILE A 119 2.41 -7.18 -6.24
N THR A 120 3.36 -8.10 -6.15
CA THR A 120 4.73 -7.85 -6.61
C THR A 120 4.81 -7.65 -8.11
N SER A 121 4.21 -8.53 -8.91
CA SER A 121 4.18 -8.37 -10.37
C SER A 121 3.41 -7.11 -10.80
N GLY A 122 2.33 -6.77 -10.08
CA GLY A 122 1.57 -5.54 -10.32
C GLY A 122 2.40 -4.27 -10.07
N ILE A 123 3.22 -4.24 -9.02
CA ILE A 123 4.16 -3.15 -8.73
C ILE A 123 5.13 -2.96 -9.90
N PHE A 124 5.79 -4.02 -10.34
CA PHE A 124 6.74 -3.95 -11.46
C PHE A 124 6.06 -3.60 -12.78
N SER A 125 4.89 -4.15 -13.06
CA SER A 125 4.12 -3.86 -14.27
C SER A 125 3.66 -2.40 -14.33
N ARG A 126 3.20 -1.85 -13.20
CA ARG A 126 2.65 -0.49 -13.15
C ARG A 126 3.73 0.58 -13.13
N TRP A 127 4.79 0.40 -12.34
CA TRP A 127 5.76 1.46 -12.04
C TRP A 127 7.18 1.16 -12.51
N GLY A 128 7.48 -0.06 -12.90
CA GLY A 128 8.81 -0.43 -13.35
C GLY A 128 9.24 0.29 -14.64
N ARG A 129 10.47 0.76 -14.69
CA ARG A 129 11.10 1.43 -15.82
C ARG A 129 12.55 1.00 -15.88
N LYS A 130 12.83 -0.13 -16.52
CA LYS A 130 14.19 -0.72 -16.57
C LYS A 130 15.21 0.23 -17.18
N GLN A 131 14.79 1.01 -18.17
CA GLN A 131 15.65 1.95 -18.91
C GLN A 131 16.18 3.12 -18.06
N VAL A 132 15.64 3.36 -16.88
CA VAL A 132 16.12 4.43 -15.98
C VAL A 132 17.59 4.27 -15.58
N LEU A 133 18.15 3.08 -15.71
CA LEU A 133 19.55 2.75 -15.41
C LEU A 133 20.43 2.59 -16.66
N ASP A 134 19.90 2.82 -17.87
CA ASP A 134 20.67 2.68 -19.09
C ASP A 134 21.89 3.61 -19.08
N GLY A 135 23.07 3.05 -19.36
CA GLY A 135 24.34 3.77 -19.27
C GLY A 135 24.85 4.07 -17.86
N ALA A 136 24.12 3.68 -16.81
CA ALA A 136 24.52 3.87 -15.42
C ALA A 136 25.12 2.57 -14.84
N ASN A 137 25.97 2.72 -13.81
CA ASN A 137 26.49 1.61 -13.03
C ASN A 137 26.04 1.76 -11.57
N PRO A 138 24.82 1.34 -11.22
CA PRO A 138 24.26 1.54 -9.90
C PRO A 138 25.02 0.73 -8.85
N PRO A 139 25.07 1.24 -7.60
CA PRO A 139 25.53 0.42 -6.48
C PRO A 139 24.64 -0.83 -6.35
N ALA A 140 25.23 -1.96 -5.95
CA ALA A 140 24.44 -3.17 -5.70
C ALA A 140 23.31 -2.91 -4.68
N TYR A 141 22.15 -3.52 -4.87
CA TYR A 141 21.02 -3.37 -3.95
C TYR A 141 21.43 -3.71 -2.51
N ALA A 142 21.96 -4.89 -2.28
CA ALA A 142 22.50 -5.30 -1.00
C ALA A 142 23.97 -4.90 -0.83
N ALA A 143 24.35 -4.47 0.37
CA ALA A 143 25.75 -4.25 0.70
C ALA A 143 26.49 -5.58 0.79
N LYS A 144 27.70 -5.64 0.22
CA LYS A 144 28.58 -6.82 0.26
C LYS A 144 29.40 -6.91 1.55
N ALA A 145 29.53 -5.81 2.29
CA ALA A 145 30.28 -5.68 3.53
C ALA A 145 29.65 -4.63 4.45
N ALA A 146 30.02 -4.67 5.72
CA ALA A 146 29.64 -3.65 6.69
C ALA A 146 30.16 -2.25 6.27
N GLY A 147 29.41 -1.21 6.63
CA GLY A 147 29.84 0.17 6.43
C GLY A 147 31.04 0.54 7.32
N ASN A 148 31.81 1.52 6.88
CA ASN A 148 32.85 2.15 7.67
C ASN A 148 32.32 3.48 8.22
N VAL A 149 32.28 3.62 9.55
CA VAL A 149 31.68 4.76 10.24
C VAL A 149 32.44 6.06 9.97
N ASP A 150 33.78 6.04 10.04
CA ASP A 150 34.58 7.24 9.84
C ASP A 150 34.44 7.79 8.43
N ARG A 151 34.46 6.88 7.44
CA ARG A 151 34.20 7.24 6.04
C ARG A 151 32.77 7.74 5.86
N GLY A 152 31.81 7.12 6.53
CA GLY A 152 30.39 7.54 6.52
C GLY A 152 30.21 8.96 7.02
N GLN A 153 30.91 9.33 8.10
CA GLN A 153 30.89 10.68 8.65
C GLN A 153 31.42 11.72 7.65
N LEU A 154 32.53 11.42 6.98
CA LEU A 154 33.10 12.31 5.96
C LEU A 154 32.14 12.49 4.77
N VAL A 155 31.56 11.39 4.29
CA VAL A 155 30.58 11.42 3.18
C VAL A 155 29.33 12.18 3.57
N PHE A 156 28.82 11.95 4.78
CA PHE A 156 27.66 12.65 5.30
C PHE A 156 27.91 14.17 5.37
N GLY A 157 29.04 14.58 5.95
CA GLY A 157 29.42 15.99 6.03
C GLY A 157 29.50 16.67 4.67
N THR A 158 29.98 15.94 3.66
CA THR A 158 30.18 16.47 2.31
C THR A 158 28.89 16.58 1.50
N PHE A 159 28.01 15.56 1.56
CA PHE A 159 26.88 15.42 0.63
C PHE A 159 25.51 15.54 1.27
N CYS A 160 25.38 15.34 2.58
CA CYS A 160 24.09 15.23 3.24
C CYS A 160 23.81 16.37 4.23
N ALA A 161 24.86 16.86 4.91
CA ALA A 161 24.75 17.84 6.00
C ALA A 161 24.12 19.17 5.59
N SER A 162 24.28 19.61 4.34
CA SER A 162 23.68 20.84 3.82
C SER A 162 22.15 20.87 3.88
N CYS A 163 21.52 19.68 3.80
CA CYS A 163 20.08 19.52 3.91
C CYS A 163 19.66 18.97 5.29
N HIS A 164 20.41 18.01 5.83
CA HIS A 164 20.03 17.31 7.06
C HIS A 164 20.64 17.89 8.35
N GLY A 165 21.49 18.92 8.24
CA GLY A 165 22.26 19.48 9.37
C GLY A 165 23.52 18.68 9.67
N SER A 166 24.52 19.29 10.28
CA SER A 166 25.83 18.66 10.59
C SER A 166 25.70 17.42 11.46
N GLU A 167 24.72 17.43 12.38
CA GLU A 167 24.43 16.33 13.30
C GLU A 167 23.23 15.47 12.84
N GLY A 168 22.71 15.70 11.64
CA GLY A 168 21.54 14.98 11.14
C GLY A 168 20.22 15.33 11.81
N ALA A 169 20.18 16.42 12.59
CA ALA A 169 18.99 16.84 13.33
C ALA A 169 17.91 17.49 12.48
N GLY A 170 18.16 17.66 11.18
CA GLY A 170 17.27 18.29 10.22
C GLY A 170 17.51 19.79 10.07
N THR A 171 16.97 20.33 8.97
CA THR A 171 16.91 21.75 8.64
C THR A 171 15.59 22.02 7.92
N PRO A 172 15.25 23.28 7.58
CA PRO A 172 14.11 23.53 6.69
C PRO A 172 14.19 22.87 5.31
N LYS A 173 15.38 22.38 4.89
CA LYS A 173 15.62 21.73 3.60
C LYS A 173 15.54 20.20 3.65
N GLY A 174 15.75 19.61 4.83
CA GLY A 174 15.76 18.16 4.99
C GLY A 174 15.37 17.72 6.40
N SER A 175 14.62 16.63 6.49
CA SER A 175 14.16 16.08 7.77
C SER A 175 15.31 15.61 8.66
N ALA A 176 15.02 15.49 9.97
CA ALA A 176 15.92 14.83 10.92
C ALA A 176 16.07 13.35 10.55
N ILE A 177 17.30 12.87 10.48
CA ILE A 177 17.63 11.47 10.19
C ILE A 177 18.27 10.74 11.37
N THR A 178 18.51 11.46 12.47
CA THR A 178 19.02 10.93 13.74
C THR A 178 17.92 10.79 14.80
N ASN A 179 16.64 10.89 14.42
CA ASN A 179 15.53 10.69 15.31
C ASN A 179 15.42 9.22 15.72
N ASP A 180 15.40 8.93 17.02
CA ASP A 180 15.38 7.57 17.57
C ASP A 180 14.18 6.76 17.07
N SER A 181 13.00 7.36 16.97
CA SER A 181 11.81 6.68 16.48
C SER A 181 11.94 6.31 15.00
N PHE A 182 12.55 7.16 14.18
CA PHE A 182 12.84 6.85 12.78
C PHE A 182 13.86 5.70 12.68
N LEU A 183 14.96 5.80 13.42
CA LEU A 183 16.03 4.79 13.39
C LEU A 183 15.55 3.42 13.94
N ALA A 184 14.60 3.41 14.87
CA ALA A 184 14.00 2.18 15.38
C ALA A 184 13.08 1.47 14.36
N LEU A 185 12.60 2.18 13.33
CA LEU A 185 11.65 1.66 12.35
C LEU A 185 12.25 1.39 10.96
N VAL A 186 13.52 1.79 10.73
CA VAL A 186 14.19 1.62 9.45
C VAL A 186 15.40 0.68 9.58
N SER A 187 15.55 -0.25 8.64
CA SER A 187 16.73 -1.11 8.59
C SER A 187 17.91 -0.42 7.89
N ASN A 188 19.15 -0.90 8.14
CA ASN A 188 20.33 -0.45 7.38
C ASN A 188 20.15 -0.63 5.86
N GLN A 189 19.48 -1.71 5.43
CA GLN A 189 19.14 -1.91 4.02
C GLN A 189 18.13 -0.86 3.53
N GLY A 190 17.15 -0.50 4.36
CA GLY A 190 16.19 0.56 4.05
C GLY A 190 16.87 1.92 3.87
N LEU A 191 17.75 2.31 4.81
CA LEU A 191 18.55 3.53 4.70
C LEU A 191 19.43 3.54 3.45
N ARG A 192 20.12 2.43 3.20
CA ARG A 192 20.93 2.27 1.98
C ARG A 192 20.08 2.45 0.73
N THR A 193 18.91 1.83 0.69
CA THR A 193 17.99 1.95 -0.44
C THR A 193 17.57 3.39 -0.66
N LEU A 194 17.15 4.11 0.39
CA LEU A 194 16.75 5.52 0.31
C LEU A 194 17.88 6.41 -0.24
N VAL A 195 19.12 6.21 0.22
CA VAL A 195 20.27 6.98 -0.28
C VAL A 195 20.57 6.69 -1.74
N ILE A 196 20.47 5.43 -2.18
CA ILE A 196 20.75 5.06 -3.56
C ILE A 196 19.64 5.54 -4.50
N THR A 197 18.38 5.37 -4.12
CA THR A 197 17.24 5.62 -5.01
C THR A 197 16.72 7.05 -4.95
N GLY A 198 17.07 7.79 -3.90
CA GLY A 198 16.50 9.11 -3.64
C GLY A 198 15.02 9.05 -3.24
N ARG A 199 14.48 10.22 -3.03
CA ARG A 199 13.05 10.50 -2.77
C ARG A 199 12.62 11.65 -3.69
N PRO A 200 12.37 11.37 -4.99
CA PRO A 200 12.06 12.44 -5.96
C PRO A 200 10.82 13.26 -5.57
N GLU A 201 9.89 12.66 -4.89
CA GLU A 201 8.69 13.36 -4.36
C GLU A 201 9.00 14.32 -3.20
N LEU A 202 10.22 14.31 -2.68
CA LEU A 202 10.75 15.21 -1.65
C LEU A 202 11.99 15.97 -2.13
N ASP A 203 12.23 16.05 -3.43
CA ASP A 203 13.42 16.67 -4.05
C ASP A 203 14.77 16.09 -3.54
N ALA A 204 14.76 14.88 -2.98
CA ALA A 204 15.98 14.21 -2.55
C ALA A 204 16.57 13.41 -3.71
N PRO A 205 17.83 13.72 -4.12
CA PRO A 205 18.46 13.11 -5.28
C PRO A 205 18.81 11.63 -5.05
N ASP A 206 18.96 10.88 -6.15
CA ASP A 206 19.54 9.54 -6.13
C ASP A 206 21.08 9.60 -6.01
N TRP A 207 21.75 8.44 -6.04
CA TRP A 207 23.22 8.33 -5.90
C TRP A 207 24.01 9.08 -7.00
N ARG A 208 23.37 9.49 -8.09
CA ARG A 208 23.98 10.27 -9.18
C ARG A 208 23.95 11.77 -8.90
N GLY A 209 23.27 12.19 -7.83
CA GLY A 209 22.98 13.58 -7.54
C GLY A 209 21.81 14.15 -8.36
N ASN A 210 21.08 13.31 -9.06
CA ASN A 210 19.91 13.70 -9.84
C ASN A 210 18.64 13.45 -9.04
N VAL A 211 17.64 14.31 -9.22
CA VAL A 211 16.27 14.02 -8.81
C VAL A 211 15.64 13.24 -9.96
N PRO A 212 15.30 11.96 -9.75
CA PRO A 212 14.79 11.09 -10.81
C PRO A 212 13.37 11.45 -11.24
#